data_62cee6b4853971c71faf7fece3911103
#
_entry.id   62cee6b4853971c71faf7fece3911103
#
_cell.length_a   1.000
_cell.length_b   1.000
_cell.length_c   1.000
_cell.angle_alpha   90.00
_cell.angle_beta   90.00
_cell.angle_gamma   90.00
#
_symmetry.space_group_name_H-M   'P 1'
#
loop_
_entity.id
_entity.type
_entity.pdbx_description
1 polymer ?
#
loop_
_entity_poly.entity_id
_entity_poly.type
_entity_poly.pdbx_seq_one_letter_code
_entity_poly.pdbx_strand_id
1 'polypeptide(L)'
;MLIAAKNNAKKVAVLTLVLWGLWIPLLQAQEKPAIVVQPFTTANGVSWPYDMQRMTSQTLAELQTKDGKKYEISTEAPLTRAHFYSLSGEVLAWHPGNRAKRVLVGVGTGRETAKIRYWLSDETGKKVFEHEDTIRAEFWGNEYADSVGQLAHPFADKIAGRLAQTKLN
;
A
#
# COMPACT_ATOMS: atom_id res chain seq x y z
N MET A 1 -28.85 -75.61 34.77
CA MET A 1 -29.79 -74.78 34.04
C MET A 1 -29.06 -73.50 33.66
N LEU A 2 -28.50 -73.55 32.46
CA LEU A 2 -27.78 -72.41 31.78
C LEU A 2 -28.84 -71.57 31.06
N ILE A 3 -28.77 -70.25 31.04
CA ILE A 3 -29.16 -69.43 29.90
C ILE A 3 -28.78 -67.92 30.16
N ALA A 4 -28.03 -67.40 29.30
CA ALA A 4 -27.99 -66.01 28.75
C ALA A 4 -27.35 -64.88 29.57
N ALA A 5 -26.09 -64.63 29.25
CA ALA A 5 -25.50 -63.26 29.29
C ALA A 5 -24.77 -63.02 27.99
N LYS A 6 -25.51 -62.66 26.96
CA LYS A 6 -24.90 -62.27 25.66
C LYS A 6 -25.78 -61.17 25.10
N ASN A 7 -25.33 -59.93 25.16
CA ASN A 7 -25.74 -58.78 24.31
C ASN A 7 -25.65 -57.42 25.02
N ASN A 8 -24.45 -56.98 25.36
CA ASN A 8 -24.30 -55.55 25.68
C ASN A 8 -22.97 -54.92 25.15
N ALA A 9 -22.26 -55.61 24.28
CA ALA A 9 -20.96 -55.10 23.76
C ALA A 9 -21.02 -54.31 22.43
N LYS A 10 -22.21 -54.05 21.87
CA LYS A 10 -22.33 -53.39 20.57
C LYS A 10 -22.88 -51.97 20.57
N LYS A 11 -23.17 -51.37 21.75
CA LYS A 11 -23.74 -50.00 21.81
C LYS A 11 -22.79 -48.92 22.28
N VAL A 12 -21.55 -49.22 22.63
CA VAL A 12 -20.60 -48.21 23.14
C VAL A 12 -19.65 -47.69 22.05
N ALA A 13 -19.58 -48.34 20.90
CA ALA A 13 -18.61 -47.98 19.83
C ALA A 13 -19.07 -46.88 18.85
N VAL A 14 -20.29 -46.37 18.96
CA VAL A 14 -20.85 -45.39 18.00
C VAL A 14 -20.82 -43.94 18.50
N LEU A 15 -20.60 -43.69 19.80
CA LEU A 15 -20.68 -42.35 20.38
C LEU A 15 -19.34 -41.59 20.43
N THR A 16 -18.22 -42.24 20.09
CA THR A 16 -16.88 -41.63 20.20
C THR A 16 -16.38 -41.04 18.87
N LEU A 17 -17.09 -41.22 17.76
CA LEU A 17 -16.67 -40.74 16.43
C LEU A 17 -17.26 -39.38 16.01
N VAL A 18 -18.16 -38.80 16.80
CA VAL A 18 -18.82 -37.52 16.45
C VAL A 18 -18.14 -36.29 17.06
N LEU A 19 -17.22 -36.46 18.00
CA LEU A 19 -16.56 -35.34 18.69
C LEU A 19 -15.23 -34.90 18.07
N TRP A 20 -14.74 -35.56 17.04
CA TRP A 20 -13.49 -35.20 16.34
C TRP A 20 -13.70 -34.33 15.09
N GLY A 21 -14.94 -34.02 14.74
CA GLY A 21 -15.28 -33.28 13.50
C GLY A 21 -15.41 -31.77 13.64
N LEU A 22 -15.23 -31.16 14.82
CA LEU A 22 -15.50 -29.72 15.05
C LEU A 22 -14.26 -28.84 15.33
N TRP A 23 -13.08 -29.39 15.18
CA TRP A 23 -11.89 -28.55 15.07
C TRP A 23 -11.60 -28.22 13.61
N ILE A 24 -12.51 -27.53 12.94
CA ILE A 24 -12.14 -26.72 11.80
C ILE A 24 -11.35 -25.56 12.40
N PRO A 25 -10.02 -25.46 12.23
CA PRO A 25 -9.36 -24.20 12.51
C PRO A 25 -10.08 -23.18 11.64
N LEU A 26 -10.78 -22.22 12.25
CA LEU A 26 -11.07 -20.99 11.56
C LEU A 26 -9.70 -20.48 11.11
N LEU A 27 -9.31 -20.75 9.88
CA LEU A 27 -8.30 -19.99 9.19
C LEU A 27 -8.88 -18.55 9.14
N GLN A 28 -8.65 -17.80 10.19
CA GLN A 28 -8.78 -16.34 10.12
C GLN A 28 -7.75 -15.95 9.07
N ALA A 29 -8.22 -15.79 7.85
CA ALA A 29 -7.44 -15.11 6.83
C ALA A 29 -7.04 -13.78 7.49
N GLN A 30 -5.75 -13.65 7.81
CA GLN A 30 -5.22 -12.46 8.46
C GLN A 30 -5.54 -11.30 7.51
N GLU A 31 -6.49 -10.46 7.90
CA GLU A 31 -6.89 -9.33 7.08
C GLU A 31 -5.68 -8.45 6.83
N LYS A 32 -5.47 -8.09 5.56
CA LYS A 32 -4.38 -7.19 5.21
C LYS A 32 -4.64 -5.83 5.83
N PRO A 33 -3.62 -5.14 6.38
CA PRO A 33 -3.79 -3.75 6.80
C PRO A 33 -4.32 -2.90 5.63
N ALA A 34 -5.32 -2.08 5.91
CA ALA A 34 -5.92 -1.18 4.92
C ALA A 34 -5.18 0.16 4.91
N ILE A 35 -4.81 0.65 3.71
CA ILE A 35 -4.16 1.94 3.51
C ILE A 35 -5.03 2.77 2.56
N VAL A 36 -5.51 3.91 3.06
CA VAL A 36 -6.31 4.87 2.30
C VAL A 36 -5.40 5.99 1.80
N VAL A 37 -5.23 6.08 0.49
CA VAL A 37 -4.43 7.14 -0.13
C VAL A 37 -5.29 8.39 -0.23
N GLN A 38 -4.93 9.43 0.53
CA GLN A 38 -5.58 10.72 0.50
C GLN A 38 -5.14 11.53 -0.74
N PRO A 39 -5.98 12.44 -1.25
CA PRO A 39 -5.56 13.36 -2.30
C PRO A 39 -4.29 14.10 -1.88
N PHE A 40 -3.26 14.04 -2.74
CA PHE A 40 -2.02 14.78 -2.50
C PHE A 40 -2.24 16.28 -2.73
N THR A 41 -1.41 17.08 -2.11
CA THR A 41 -1.51 18.54 -2.12
C THR A 41 -0.18 19.18 -2.53
N THR A 42 -0.19 20.49 -2.73
CA THR A 42 1.01 21.31 -2.88
C THR A 42 1.12 22.29 -1.74
N ALA A 43 2.32 22.54 -1.27
CA ALA A 43 2.58 23.58 -0.28
C ALA A 43 2.31 24.96 -0.89
N ASN A 44 1.99 25.93 -0.03
CA ASN A 44 1.75 27.29 -0.46
C ASN A 44 2.94 27.87 -1.24
N GLY A 45 2.65 28.49 -2.39
CA GLY A 45 3.67 29.11 -3.24
C GLY A 45 4.43 28.15 -4.15
N VAL A 46 4.13 26.85 -4.14
CA VAL A 46 4.73 25.88 -5.07
C VAL A 46 4.02 25.92 -6.41
N SER A 47 4.76 26.27 -7.46
CA SER A 47 4.26 26.20 -8.85
C SER A 47 4.35 24.75 -9.33
N TRP A 48 3.27 23.99 -9.16
CA TRP A 48 3.16 22.62 -9.64
C TRP A 48 2.39 22.60 -10.97
N PRO A 49 2.96 22.11 -12.07
CA PRO A 49 2.35 22.24 -13.39
C PRO A 49 1.36 21.13 -13.75
N TYR A 50 1.22 20.11 -12.88
CA TYR A 50 0.44 18.92 -13.20
C TYR A 50 -0.83 18.83 -12.36
N ASP A 51 -1.74 17.97 -12.81
CA ASP A 51 -2.93 17.60 -12.04
C ASP A 51 -2.54 16.72 -10.84
N MET A 52 -2.85 17.21 -9.63
CA MET A 52 -2.57 16.48 -8.38
C MET A 52 -3.46 15.24 -8.21
N GLN A 53 -4.69 15.27 -8.73
CA GLN A 53 -5.55 14.09 -8.72
C GLN A 53 -4.92 12.97 -9.56
N ARG A 54 -4.35 13.33 -10.71
CA ARG A 54 -3.62 12.38 -11.55
C ARG A 54 -2.37 11.85 -10.86
N MET A 55 -1.61 12.70 -10.16
CA MET A 55 -0.45 12.28 -9.36
C MET A 55 -0.87 11.27 -8.27
N THR A 56 -1.96 11.56 -7.56
CA THR A 56 -2.51 10.67 -6.55
C THR A 56 -2.93 9.32 -7.14
N SER A 57 -3.70 9.33 -8.23
CA SER A 57 -4.22 8.10 -8.84
C SER A 57 -3.14 7.22 -9.45
N GLN A 58 -2.11 7.81 -10.05
CA GLN A 58 -0.98 7.06 -10.59
C GLN A 58 -0.11 6.48 -9.47
N THR A 59 0.16 7.24 -8.41
CA THR A 59 0.88 6.73 -7.24
C THR A 59 0.10 5.58 -6.58
N LEU A 60 -1.22 5.69 -6.47
CA LEU A 60 -2.08 4.61 -5.98
C LEU A 60 -1.94 3.34 -6.82
N ALA A 61 -2.05 3.44 -8.14
CA ALA A 61 -1.94 2.31 -9.06
C ALA A 61 -0.56 1.61 -8.94
N GLU A 62 0.51 2.39 -8.83
CA GLU A 62 1.86 1.88 -8.61
C GLU A 62 1.98 1.15 -7.26
N LEU A 63 1.44 1.72 -6.17
CA LEU A 63 1.44 1.08 -4.86
C LEU A 63 0.62 -0.21 -4.84
N GLN A 64 -0.54 -0.24 -5.49
CA GLN A 64 -1.35 -1.45 -5.64
C GLN A 64 -0.58 -2.56 -6.37
N THR A 65 0.17 -2.20 -7.39
CA THR A 65 1.01 -3.14 -8.14
C THR A 65 2.15 -3.69 -7.29
N LYS A 66 2.81 -2.84 -6.50
CA LYS A 66 3.99 -3.20 -5.69
C LYS A 66 3.61 -3.94 -4.41
N ASP A 67 2.66 -3.42 -3.68
CA ASP A 67 2.35 -3.85 -2.31
C ASP A 67 0.92 -4.34 -2.09
N GLY A 68 0.07 -4.40 -3.13
CA GLY A 68 -1.31 -4.88 -3.03
C GLY A 68 -1.46 -6.34 -2.56
N LYS A 69 -0.37 -7.11 -2.58
CA LYS A 69 -0.35 -8.44 -1.95
C LYS A 69 -0.29 -8.38 -0.43
N LYS A 70 0.34 -7.34 0.13
CA LYS A 70 0.54 -7.16 1.58
C LYS A 70 -0.53 -6.28 2.22
N TYR A 71 -0.99 -5.26 1.49
CA TYR A 71 -1.91 -4.24 1.97
C TYR A 71 -3.13 -4.16 1.06
N GLU A 72 -4.27 -3.76 1.62
CA GLU A 72 -5.42 -3.31 0.85
C GLU A 72 -5.30 -1.80 0.65
N ILE A 73 -4.98 -1.37 -0.58
CA ILE A 73 -4.68 0.03 -0.89
C ILE A 73 -5.80 0.60 -1.76
N SER A 74 -6.45 1.66 -1.30
CA SER A 74 -7.60 2.29 -1.94
C SER A 74 -7.64 3.80 -1.70
N THR A 75 -8.60 4.50 -2.29
CA THR A 75 -8.92 5.90 -2.00
C THR A 75 -10.07 6.05 -1.01
N GLU A 76 -10.78 4.97 -0.71
CA GLU A 76 -11.95 4.98 0.16
C GLU A 76 -11.68 4.19 1.43
N ALA A 77 -12.16 4.71 2.55
CA ALA A 77 -12.06 3.99 3.82
C ALA A 77 -12.96 2.75 3.78
N PRO A 78 -12.47 1.60 4.25
CA PRO A 78 -13.26 0.37 4.26
C PRO A 78 -14.44 0.51 5.23
N LEU A 79 -15.66 0.29 4.74
CA LEU A 79 -16.91 0.41 5.51
C LEU A 79 -17.01 -0.57 6.69
N THR A 80 -16.31 -1.69 6.60
CA THR A 80 -16.40 -2.81 7.55
C THR A 80 -15.26 -2.88 8.54
N ARG A 81 -14.26 -1.98 8.44
CA ARG A 81 -13.07 -2.00 9.29
C ARG A 81 -12.97 -0.77 10.17
N ALA A 82 -12.75 -1.00 11.47
CA ALA A 82 -12.48 0.06 12.42
C ALA A 82 -11.04 0.60 12.29
N HIS A 83 -10.11 -0.20 11.75
CA HIS A 83 -8.69 0.15 11.67
C HIS A 83 -8.24 0.26 10.22
N PHE A 84 -7.71 1.43 9.89
CA PHE A 84 -7.06 1.71 8.60
C PHE A 84 -6.00 2.79 8.79
N TYR A 85 -5.10 2.88 7.84
CA TYR A 85 -4.07 3.91 7.80
C TYR A 85 -4.37 4.91 6.68
N SER A 86 -4.08 6.18 6.90
CA SER A 86 -4.21 7.24 5.90
C SER A 86 -2.83 7.65 5.41
N LEU A 87 -2.56 7.47 4.11
CA LEU A 87 -1.36 7.94 3.45
C LEU A 87 -1.64 9.29 2.81
N SER A 88 -0.89 10.31 3.21
CA SER A 88 -1.00 11.68 2.69
C SER A 88 0.33 12.13 2.10
N GLY A 89 0.30 13.10 1.19
CA GLY A 89 1.49 13.67 0.57
C GLY A 89 1.32 15.14 0.20
N GLU A 90 2.42 15.90 0.29
CA GLU A 90 2.49 17.32 -0.04
C GLU A 90 3.75 17.62 -0.84
N VAL A 91 3.61 18.20 -2.03
CA VAL A 91 4.74 18.66 -2.83
C VAL A 91 5.27 19.97 -2.25
N LEU A 92 6.51 19.95 -1.76
CA LEU A 92 7.16 21.10 -1.12
C LEU A 92 7.95 21.98 -2.10
N ALA A 93 8.45 21.39 -3.17
CA ALA A 93 9.17 22.09 -4.22
C ALA A 93 9.15 21.27 -5.50
N TRP A 94 9.21 21.98 -6.62
CA TRP A 94 9.32 21.37 -7.95
C TRP A 94 10.33 22.14 -8.82
N HIS A 95 11.10 21.38 -9.60
CA HIS A 95 12.06 21.91 -10.54
C HIS A 95 11.88 21.24 -11.91
N PRO A 96 11.62 21.99 -12.97
CA PRO A 96 11.29 21.46 -14.30
C PRO A 96 12.44 20.73 -15.01
N GLY A 97 13.61 20.71 -14.39
CA GLY A 97 14.80 20.20 -15.07
C GLY A 97 15.34 21.17 -16.15
N ASN A 98 16.41 20.78 -16.80
CA ASN A 98 17.05 21.60 -17.85
C ASN A 98 17.35 20.73 -19.09
N ARG A 99 16.57 20.95 -20.17
CA ARG A 99 16.75 20.22 -21.44
C ARG A 99 18.14 20.44 -22.06
N ALA A 100 18.70 21.66 -21.98
CA ALA A 100 20.02 21.96 -22.53
C ALA A 100 21.12 21.17 -21.78
N LYS A 101 21.04 21.02 -20.48
CA LYS A 101 21.97 20.19 -19.71
C LYS A 101 21.90 18.72 -20.09
N ARG A 102 20.71 18.21 -20.44
CA ARG A 102 20.54 16.81 -20.88
C ARG A 102 21.26 16.51 -22.18
N VAL A 103 21.24 17.46 -23.12
CA VAL A 103 21.86 17.31 -24.44
C VAL A 103 23.38 17.49 -24.38
N LEU A 104 23.88 18.41 -23.55
CA LEU A 104 25.29 18.76 -23.48
C LEU A 104 26.13 17.89 -22.55
N VAL A 105 25.56 17.39 -21.48
CA VAL A 105 26.30 16.70 -20.39
C VAL A 105 25.98 15.21 -20.31
N GLY A 106 24.97 14.74 -21.04
CA GLY A 106 24.58 13.33 -21.10
C GLY A 106 23.36 12.95 -20.30
N VAL A 107 22.89 11.71 -20.52
CA VAL A 107 21.68 11.13 -19.95
C VAL A 107 21.80 11.06 -18.42
N GLY A 108 20.91 11.75 -17.72
CA GLY A 108 20.86 11.72 -16.23
C GLY A 108 20.99 13.08 -15.56
N THR A 109 21.53 14.10 -16.24
CA THR A 109 21.60 15.47 -15.73
C THR A 109 20.40 16.30 -16.19
N GLY A 110 19.95 17.25 -15.36
CA GLY A 110 18.86 18.15 -15.73
C GLY A 110 17.47 17.49 -15.76
N ARG A 111 17.26 16.38 -15.05
CA ARG A 111 15.95 15.76 -14.88
C ARG A 111 15.05 16.63 -14.03
N GLU A 112 13.76 16.52 -14.28
CA GLU A 112 12.74 17.06 -13.41
C GLU A 112 12.82 16.43 -12.03
N THR A 113 12.61 17.25 -10.99
CA THR A 113 12.63 16.78 -9.60
C THR A 113 11.49 17.40 -8.81
N ALA A 114 10.96 16.64 -7.86
CA ALA A 114 10.02 17.13 -6.86
C ALA A 114 10.49 16.73 -5.46
N LYS A 115 10.45 17.69 -4.53
CA LYS A 115 10.61 17.41 -3.10
C LYS A 115 9.22 17.18 -2.52
N ILE A 116 8.98 16.00 -1.95
CA ILE A 116 7.67 15.61 -1.42
C ILE A 116 7.82 15.22 0.04
N ARG A 117 6.96 15.78 0.88
CA ARG A 117 6.70 15.30 2.25
C ARG A 117 5.54 14.32 2.18
N TYR A 118 5.63 13.20 2.86
CA TYR A 118 4.55 12.23 2.96
C TYR A 118 4.55 11.55 4.32
N TRP A 119 3.35 11.17 4.76
CA TRP A 119 3.18 10.57 6.07
C TRP A 119 2.05 9.55 6.05
N LEU A 120 2.20 8.55 6.91
CA LEU A 120 1.17 7.58 7.22
C LEU A 120 0.64 7.88 8.61
N SER A 121 -0.66 7.96 8.77
CA SER A 121 -1.33 8.11 10.06
C SER A 121 -2.27 6.94 10.31
N ASP A 122 -2.45 6.55 11.56
CA ASP A 122 -3.49 5.63 11.97
C ASP A 122 -4.88 6.31 11.97
N GLU A 123 -5.93 5.55 12.29
CA GLU A 123 -7.32 6.03 12.35
C GLU A 123 -7.55 7.14 13.38
N THR A 124 -6.66 7.30 14.37
CA THR A 124 -6.70 8.37 15.37
C THR A 124 -6.05 9.66 14.88
N GLY A 125 -5.41 9.62 13.71
CA GLY A 125 -4.62 10.72 13.15
C GLY A 125 -3.19 10.78 13.68
N LYS A 126 -2.76 9.83 14.51
CA LYS A 126 -1.38 9.77 14.99
C LYS A 126 -0.46 9.30 13.86
N LYS A 127 0.59 10.06 13.61
CA LYS A 127 1.59 9.71 12.58
C LYS A 127 2.37 8.45 12.96
N VAL A 128 2.35 7.48 12.07
CA VAL A 128 3.14 6.24 12.13
C VAL A 128 4.54 6.49 11.59
N PHE A 129 4.62 7.21 10.47
CA PHE A 129 5.87 7.77 9.96
C PHE A 129 5.62 9.09 9.21
N GLU A 130 6.68 9.88 9.04
CA GLU A 130 6.73 11.06 8.18
C GLU A 130 8.13 11.16 7.57
N HIS A 131 8.19 11.42 6.25
CA HIS A 131 9.43 11.55 5.52
C HIS A 131 9.36 12.68 4.49
N GLU A 132 10.53 13.22 4.17
CA GLU A 132 10.72 14.10 3.03
C GLU A 132 11.75 13.46 2.09
N ASP A 133 11.36 13.27 0.86
CA ASP A 133 12.24 12.72 -0.17
C ASP A 133 12.26 13.63 -1.41
N THR A 134 13.39 13.70 -2.08
CA THR A 134 13.48 14.27 -3.41
C THR A 134 13.39 13.15 -4.43
N ILE A 135 12.34 13.17 -5.23
CA ILE A 135 12.14 12.26 -6.35
C ILE A 135 12.64 12.90 -7.63
N ARG A 136 13.12 12.06 -8.55
CA ARG A 136 13.54 12.46 -9.89
C ARG A 136 12.71 11.75 -10.91
N ALA A 137 12.24 12.48 -11.93
CA ALA A 137 11.51 11.86 -13.03
C ALA A 137 12.36 10.75 -13.67
N GLU A 138 11.77 9.57 -13.80
CA GLU A 138 12.40 8.44 -14.46
C GLU A 138 12.11 8.48 -15.95
N PHE A 139 13.13 8.15 -16.74
CA PHE A 139 13.07 8.19 -18.21
C PHE A 139 12.81 6.76 -18.72
N TRP A 140 11.56 6.45 -19.01
CA TRP A 140 11.21 5.16 -19.62
C TRP A 140 11.16 5.28 -21.15
N GLY A 141 12.29 5.49 -21.77
CA GLY A 141 12.51 5.30 -23.22
C GLY A 141 11.68 6.13 -24.20
N ASN A 142 10.70 6.88 -23.75
CA ASN A 142 9.86 7.74 -24.58
C ASN A 142 9.78 9.14 -23.96
N GLU A 143 10.36 10.13 -24.61
CA GLU A 143 10.47 11.51 -24.14
C GLU A 143 9.09 12.20 -23.95
N TYR A 144 8.05 11.60 -24.53
CA TYR A 144 6.66 12.06 -24.46
C TYR A 144 5.80 11.23 -23.49
N ALA A 145 6.42 10.29 -22.80
CA ALA A 145 5.69 9.56 -21.76
C ALA A 145 5.25 10.54 -20.66
N ASP A 146 4.08 10.28 -20.14
CA ASP A 146 3.39 11.02 -19.08
C ASP A 146 4.34 11.48 -17.95
N SER A 147 4.62 12.77 -17.88
CA SER A 147 5.51 13.37 -16.87
C SER A 147 5.05 13.09 -15.44
N VAL A 148 3.77 12.94 -15.21
CA VAL A 148 3.21 12.60 -13.90
C VAL A 148 3.60 11.16 -13.52
N GLY A 149 3.48 10.21 -14.45
CA GLY A 149 3.89 8.82 -14.23
C GLY A 149 5.38 8.69 -13.93
N GLN A 150 6.21 9.50 -14.61
CA GLN A 150 7.65 9.54 -14.37
C GLN A 150 8.02 9.99 -12.94
N LEU A 151 7.15 10.76 -12.26
CA LEU A 151 7.32 11.16 -10.87
C LEU A 151 6.58 10.23 -9.91
N ALA A 152 5.39 9.75 -10.29
CA ALA A 152 4.58 8.88 -9.45
C ALA A 152 5.25 7.52 -9.17
N HIS A 153 5.90 6.93 -10.18
CA HIS A 153 6.58 5.65 -10.03
C HIS A 153 7.71 5.69 -8.98
N PRO A 154 8.74 6.57 -9.07
CA PRO A 154 9.78 6.64 -8.05
C PRO A 154 9.24 7.13 -6.69
N PHE A 155 8.15 7.88 -6.67
CA PHE A 155 7.50 8.25 -5.42
C PHE A 155 6.85 7.04 -4.75
N ALA A 156 6.13 6.21 -5.49
CA ALA A 156 5.58 4.95 -4.98
C ALA A 156 6.68 4.01 -4.46
N ASP A 157 7.86 3.97 -5.10
CA ASP A 157 9.01 3.20 -4.60
C ASP A 157 9.50 3.67 -3.23
N LYS A 158 9.54 4.99 -3.02
CA LYS A 158 9.90 5.56 -1.71
C LYS A 158 8.89 5.15 -0.64
N ILE A 159 7.60 5.30 -0.94
CA ILE A 159 6.52 4.91 -0.01
C ILE A 159 6.60 3.41 0.30
N ALA A 160 6.68 2.56 -0.73
CA ALA A 160 6.76 1.09 -0.56
C ALA A 160 7.96 0.68 0.29
N GLY A 161 9.13 1.32 0.08
CA GLY A 161 10.31 1.11 0.91
C GLY A 161 10.10 1.46 2.39
N ARG A 162 9.31 2.50 2.70
CA ARG A 162 8.97 2.89 4.07
C ARG A 162 7.92 1.96 4.69
N LEU A 163 6.91 1.59 3.92
CA LEU A 163 5.91 0.60 4.35
C LEU A 163 6.55 -0.74 4.72
N ALA A 164 7.54 -1.19 3.93
CA ALA A 164 8.26 -2.43 4.20
C ALA A 164 9.07 -2.41 5.52
N GLN A 165 9.46 -1.22 5.99
CA GLN A 165 10.20 -1.03 7.25
C GLN A 165 9.26 -0.80 8.45
N THR A 166 7.98 -0.61 8.20
CA THR A 166 6.97 -0.27 9.20
C THR A 166 6.14 -1.51 9.54
N LYS A 167 5.99 -1.80 10.83
CA LYS A 167 5.06 -2.85 11.28
C LYS A 167 3.67 -2.25 11.37
N LEU A 168 2.81 -2.61 10.43
CA LEU A 168 1.39 -2.31 10.46
C LEU A 168 0.64 -3.52 11.01
N ASN A 169 -0.28 -3.28 11.93
CA ASN A 169 -1.08 -4.32 12.62
C ASN A 169 -2.45 -4.45 11.95
#